data_e07f119c7c556994e7fa9da8f859bd68
#
_entry.id   e07f119c7c556994e7fa9da8f859bd68
#
_cell.length_a   1.000
_cell.length_b   1.000
_cell.length_c   1.000
_cell.angle_alpha   90.00
_cell.angle_beta   90.00
_cell.angle_gamma   90.00
#
_symmetry.space_group_name_H-M   'P 1'
#
loop_
_entity.id
_entity.type
_entity.pdbx_description
1 polymer ?
#
loop_
_entity_poly.entity_id
_entity_poly.type
_entity_poly.pdbx_seq_one_letter_code
_entity_poly.pdbx_strand_id
1 'polypeptide(L)'
;MRYYCGIDLHSTNSVVVVIDDEDRVLFRQRLANDLNAILGALSPFAAELVGVVVESTYNWYWLVDGLMAAGFELHLANPAAIIQYSGLKHRDDDDDAAWLGHLLRLGLLAEGYIYPREERGTRDLLRRRGQLVRQNTANLLSIQNQVTRA
;
A
#
# COMPACT_ATOMS: atom_id res chain seq x y z
N MET A 1 6.44 -3.36 24.94
CA MET A 1 6.72 -2.34 23.93
C MET A 1 5.95 -2.75 22.70
N ARG A 2 5.25 -1.85 22.02
CA ARG A 2 4.44 -2.18 20.83
C ARG A 2 5.18 -1.76 19.59
N TYR A 3 5.07 -2.57 18.53
CA TYR A 3 5.73 -2.30 17.26
C TYR A 3 4.70 -2.13 16.14
N TYR A 4 5.07 -1.36 15.14
CA TYR A 4 4.24 -1.04 13.97
C TYR A 4 5.10 -1.20 12.73
N CYS A 5 4.58 -1.87 11.72
CA CYS A 5 5.32 -2.10 10.49
C CYS A 5 4.64 -1.40 9.31
N GLY A 6 5.42 -0.68 8.52
CA GLY A 6 5.02 -0.19 7.22
C GLY A 6 5.77 -0.93 6.11
N ILE A 7 5.07 -1.27 5.05
CA ILE A 7 5.64 -1.88 3.86
C ILE A 7 5.26 -1.06 2.63
N ASP A 8 6.27 -0.46 2.02
CA ASP A 8 6.15 0.15 0.70
C ASP A 8 6.46 -0.88 -0.37
N LEU A 9 5.41 -1.28 -1.11
CA LEU A 9 5.45 -2.38 -2.07
C LEU A 9 5.66 -1.87 -3.49
N HIS A 10 6.84 -2.10 -4.04
CA HIS A 10 7.18 -1.84 -5.44
C HIS A 10 6.95 -3.08 -6.33
N SER A 11 7.20 -2.91 -7.63
CA SER A 11 7.02 -3.99 -8.63
C SER A 11 7.99 -5.17 -8.43
N THR A 12 9.20 -4.93 -7.94
CA THR A 12 10.28 -5.94 -7.84
C THR A 12 10.82 -6.13 -6.43
N ASN A 13 10.59 -5.18 -5.55
CA ASN A 13 11.08 -5.20 -4.17
C ASN A 13 10.08 -4.49 -3.25
N SER A 14 10.28 -4.67 -1.95
CA SER A 14 9.52 -4.02 -0.89
C SER A 14 10.46 -3.40 0.11
N VAL A 15 10.16 -2.19 0.57
CA VAL A 15 10.84 -1.59 1.72
C VAL A 15 10.02 -1.90 2.97
N VAL A 16 10.65 -2.58 3.92
CA VAL A 16 10.04 -2.97 5.19
C VAL A 16 10.66 -2.16 6.31
N VAL A 17 9.83 -1.45 7.08
CA VAL A 17 10.27 -0.66 8.23
C VAL A 17 9.44 -1.03 9.45
N VAL A 18 10.10 -1.30 10.57
CA VAL A 18 9.46 -1.52 11.88
C VAL A 18 9.86 -0.39 12.81
N ILE A 19 8.87 0.23 13.43
CA ILE A 19 9.03 1.30 14.42
C ILE A 19 8.43 0.91 15.77
N ASP A 20 8.88 1.56 16.82
CA ASP A 20 8.31 1.41 18.17
C ASP A 20 7.26 2.50 18.50
N ASP A 21 6.80 2.49 19.76
CA ASP A 21 5.84 3.47 20.29
C ASP A 21 6.35 4.94 20.26
N GLU A 22 7.66 5.14 20.09
CA GLU A 22 8.31 6.47 20.06
C GLU A 22 8.79 6.87 18.67
N ASP A 23 8.33 6.14 17.61
CA ASP A 23 8.74 6.31 16.21
C ASP A 23 10.22 6.02 15.93
N ARG A 24 10.91 5.32 16.84
CA ARG A 24 12.29 4.91 16.57
C ARG A 24 12.28 3.72 15.62
N VAL A 25 13.07 3.84 14.57
CA VAL A 25 13.23 2.75 13.59
C VAL A 25 14.08 1.64 14.21
N LEU A 26 13.46 0.47 14.40
CA LEU A 26 14.09 -0.73 14.93
C LEU A 26 14.65 -1.61 13.82
N PHE A 27 14.00 -1.60 12.67
CA PHE A 27 14.39 -2.37 11.49
C PHE A 27 14.03 -1.60 10.23
N ARG A 28 14.93 -1.65 9.25
CA ARG A 28 14.70 -1.08 7.93
C ARG A 28 15.47 -1.90 6.90
N GLN A 29 14.79 -2.45 5.93
CA GLN A 29 15.45 -3.20 4.86
C GLN A 29 14.61 -3.19 3.57
N ARG A 30 15.30 -3.09 2.44
CA ARG A 30 14.75 -3.34 1.11
C ARG A 30 14.92 -4.83 0.80
N LEU A 31 13.83 -5.53 0.56
CA LEU A 31 13.76 -6.97 0.33
C LEU A 31 13.23 -7.25 -1.08
N ALA A 32 13.62 -8.37 -1.66
CA ALA A 32 12.93 -8.89 -2.84
C ALA A 32 11.46 -9.18 -2.54
N ASN A 33 10.59 -9.15 -3.55
CA ASN A 33 9.18 -9.52 -3.41
C ASN A 33 9.05 -11.05 -3.23
N ASP A 34 9.54 -11.53 -2.09
CA ASP A 34 9.47 -12.91 -1.62
C ASP A 34 8.82 -12.95 -0.25
N LEU A 35 7.73 -13.71 -0.12
CA LEU A 35 6.96 -13.78 1.12
C LEU A 35 7.81 -14.32 2.28
N ASN A 36 8.64 -15.34 2.03
CA ASN A 36 9.46 -15.94 3.08
C ASN A 36 10.54 -14.98 3.58
N ALA A 37 11.12 -14.16 2.67
CA ALA A 37 12.07 -13.13 3.05
C ALA A 37 11.42 -12.08 3.96
N ILE A 38 10.21 -11.64 3.62
CA ILE A 38 9.45 -10.66 4.42
C ILE A 38 9.03 -11.26 5.76
N LEU A 39 8.48 -12.47 5.78
CA LEU A 39 8.12 -13.17 7.03
C LEU A 39 9.33 -13.39 7.94
N GLY A 40 10.47 -13.77 7.37
CA GLY A 40 11.73 -13.92 8.10
C GLY A 40 12.18 -12.61 8.74
N ALA A 41 12.05 -11.49 8.03
CA ALA A 41 12.40 -10.16 8.54
C ALA A 41 11.45 -9.69 9.68
N LEU A 42 10.16 -10.04 9.62
CA LEU A 42 9.17 -9.68 10.63
C LEU A 42 9.16 -10.62 11.84
N SER A 43 9.67 -11.86 11.69
CA SER A 43 9.66 -12.88 12.74
C SER A 43 10.20 -12.42 14.11
N PRO A 44 11.32 -11.65 14.18
CA PRO A 44 11.85 -11.19 15.47
C PRO A 44 10.92 -10.23 16.22
N PHE A 45 9.99 -9.60 15.51
CA PHE A 45 9.09 -8.57 16.05
C PHE A 45 7.67 -9.08 16.27
N ALA A 46 7.34 -10.28 15.79
CA ALA A 46 5.97 -10.79 15.68
C ALA A 46 5.18 -10.77 16.97
N ALA A 47 5.83 -10.99 18.13
CA ALA A 47 5.15 -11.05 19.43
C ALA A 47 4.61 -9.68 19.90
N GLU A 48 5.27 -8.59 19.55
CA GLU A 48 4.92 -7.23 19.94
C GLU A 48 4.36 -6.39 18.80
N LEU A 49 4.27 -6.96 17.59
CA LEU A 49 3.80 -6.27 16.39
C LEU A 49 2.28 -6.11 16.44
N VAL A 50 1.82 -4.87 16.58
CA VAL A 50 0.39 -4.51 16.66
C VAL A 50 -0.29 -4.63 15.31
N GLY A 51 0.43 -4.27 14.23
CA GLY A 51 -0.10 -4.35 12.88
C GLY A 51 0.94 -4.09 11.81
N VAL A 52 0.62 -4.52 10.60
CA VAL A 52 1.41 -4.32 9.39
C VAL A 52 0.58 -3.54 8.39
N VAL A 53 1.11 -2.42 7.89
CA VAL A 53 0.49 -1.62 6.83
C VAL A 53 1.15 -1.95 5.51
N VAL A 54 0.34 -2.25 4.51
CA VAL A 54 0.77 -2.39 3.11
C VAL A 54 0.07 -1.34 2.27
N GLU A 55 0.81 -0.64 1.41
CA GLU A 55 0.19 0.29 0.48
C GLU A 55 -0.58 -0.43 -0.63
N SER A 56 -1.77 0.08 -0.98
CA SER A 56 -2.63 -0.52 -2.02
C SER A 56 -2.15 -0.19 -3.44
N THR A 57 -0.97 -0.68 -3.80
CA THR A 57 -0.46 -0.68 -5.17
C THR A 57 -1.19 -1.71 -6.04
N TYR A 58 -0.83 -1.84 -7.33
CA TYR A 58 -1.51 -2.80 -8.22
C TYR A 58 -1.26 -4.29 -7.84
N ASN A 59 -0.21 -4.59 -7.08
CA ASN A 59 0.30 -5.95 -6.83
C ASN A 59 0.24 -6.38 -5.36
N TRP A 60 -0.66 -5.83 -4.55
CA TRP A 60 -0.67 -6.08 -3.11
C TRP A 60 -1.27 -7.42 -2.67
N TYR A 61 -2.04 -8.11 -3.53
CA TYR A 61 -2.82 -9.30 -3.15
C TYR A 61 -1.98 -10.41 -2.52
N TRP A 62 -0.87 -10.79 -3.15
CA TRP A 62 -0.03 -11.89 -2.69
C TRP A 62 0.58 -11.64 -1.30
N LEU A 63 1.00 -10.40 -1.06
CA LEU A 63 1.65 -10.01 0.19
C LEU A 63 0.65 -9.97 1.34
N VAL A 64 -0.49 -9.32 1.13
CA VAL A 64 -1.56 -9.22 2.13
C VAL A 64 -2.08 -10.62 2.49
N ASP A 65 -2.37 -11.46 1.49
CA ASP A 65 -2.83 -12.83 1.73
C ASP A 65 -1.79 -13.65 2.52
N GLY A 66 -0.53 -13.54 2.15
CA GLY A 66 0.54 -14.27 2.81
C GLY A 66 0.77 -13.84 4.26
N LEU A 67 0.75 -12.54 4.53
CA LEU A 67 0.91 -12.00 5.88
C LEU A 67 -0.32 -12.32 6.77
N MET A 68 -1.55 -12.21 6.23
CA MET A 68 -2.76 -12.62 6.95
C MET A 68 -2.76 -14.11 7.27
N ALA A 69 -2.34 -14.96 6.33
CA ALA A 69 -2.22 -16.40 6.55
C ALA A 69 -1.16 -16.74 7.61
N ALA A 70 -0.14 -15.92 7.77
CA ALA A 70 0.87 -16.04 8.83
C ALA A 70 0.42 -15.47 10.19
N GLY A 71 -0.80 -14.92 10.28
CA GLY A 71 -1.41 -14.44 11.52
C GLY A 71 -1.12 -12.99 11.89
N PHE A 72 -0.57 -12.19 10.98
CA PHE A 72 -0.38 -10.76 11.22
C PHE A 72 -1.70 -9.98 11.06
N GLU A 73 -1.90 -8.96 11.90
CA GLU A 73 -2.96 -7.98 11.71
C GLU A 73 -2.60 -7.04 10.56
N LEU A 74 -3.41 -7.05 9.50
CA LEU A 74 -3.12 -6.33 8.24
C LEU A 74 -4.00 -5.12 8.05
N HIS A 75 -3.38 -4.02 7.68
CA HIS A 75 -4.01 -2.76 7.29
C HIS A 75 -3.59 -2.44 5.85
N LEU A 76 -4.56 -2.14 5.00
CA LEU A 76 -4.30 -1.73 3.62
C LEU A 76 -4.40 -0.21 3.53
N ALA A 77 -3.29 0.47 3.30
CA ALA A 77 -3.30 1.93 3.13
C ALA A 77 -3.91 2.33 1.79
N ASN A 78 -4.80 3.31 1.80
CA ASN A 78 -5.34 3.92 0.59
C ASN A 78 -4.63 5.25 0.30
N PRO A 79 -3.64 5.29 -0.60
CA PRO A 79 -2.83 6.49 -0.84
C PRO A 79 -3.66 7.66 -1.39
N ALA A 80 -4.76 7.39 -2.10
CA ALA A 80 -5.65 8.43 -2.62
C ALA A 80 -6.44 9.17 -1.53
N ALA A 81 -6.60 8.55 -0.35
CA ALA A 81 -7.31 9.13 0.79
C ALA A 81 -6.37 9.70 1.86
N ILE A 82 -5.06 9.49 1.74
CA ILE A 82 -4.06 10.05 2.65
C ILE A 82 -3.72 11.48 2.19
N ILE A 83 -4.44 12.45 2.71
CA ILE A 83 -4.28 13.87 2.35
C ILE A 83 -2.87 14.39 2.66
N GLN A 84 -2.20 13.82 3.65
CA GLN A 84 -0.84 14.15 4.05
C GLN A 84 0.22 13.88 2.97
N TYR A 85 -0.06 13.01 1.99
CA TYR A 85 0.82 12.79 0.84
C TYR A 85 0.82 13.95 -0.17
N SER A 86 -0.20 14.80 -0.21
CA SER A 86 -0.35 15.83 -1.24
C SER A 86 0.66 16.98 -1.14
N GLY A 87 1.41 17.09 -0.05
CA GLY A 87 2.43 18.13 0.17
C GLY A 87 3.88 17.64 0.26
N LEU A 88 4.13 16.31 0.23
CA LEU A 88 5.41 15.70 0.58
C LEU A 88 6.10 15.03 -0.61
N LYS A 89 6.13 15.68 -1.75
CA LYS A 89 6.64 15.19 -3.04
C LYS A 89 8.15 14.80 -3.11
N HIS A 90 8.88 14.79 -2.00
CA HIS A 90 10.32 14.56 -1.95
C HIS A 90 10.76 13.68 -0.79
N ARG A 91 9.97 12.63 -0.46
CA ARG A 91 10.43 11.59 0.47
C ARG A 91 10.97 10.41 -0.33
N ASP A 92 12.07 9.83 0.17
CA ASP A 92 12.59 8.57 -0.34
C ASP A 92 11.63 7.43 0.03
N ASP A 93 11.64 6.33 -0.75
CA ASP A 93 10.82 5.12 -0.51
C ASP A 93 10.93 4.59 0.93
N ASP A 94 12.10 4.75 1.55
CA ASP A 94 12.36 4.37 2.94
C ASP A 94 11.55 5.19 3.94
N ASP A 95 11.32 6.46 3.63
CA ASP A 95 10.50 7.36 4.44
C ASP A 95 9.01 7.05 4.29
N ASP A 96 8.57 6.59 3.11
CA ASP A 96 7.18 6.23 2.86
C ASP A 96 6.75 5.02 3.69
N ALA A 97 7.59 3.97 3.78
CA ALA A 97 7.31 2.82 4.63
C ALA A 97 7.27 3.19 6.13
N ALA A 98 8.22 4.02 6.60
CA ALA A 98 8.21 4.49 7.99
C ALA A 98 6.97 5.34 8.29
N TRP A 99 6.55 6.17 7.34
CA TRP A 99 5.36 7.01 7.46
C TRP A 99 4.07 6.20 7.56
N LEU A 100 3.95 5.11 6.82
CA LEU A 100 2.82 4.17 6.95
C LEU A 100 2.74 3.60 8.38
N GLY A 101 3.85 3.13 8.92
CA GLY A 101 3.92 2.65 10.30
C GLY A 101 3.55 3.73 11.33
N HIS A 102 4.01 4.96 11.13
CA HIS A 102 3.68 6.12 11.96
C HIS A 102 2.16 6.44 11.92
N LEU A 103 1.53 6.46 10.74
CA LEU A 103 0.09 6.68 10.61
C LEU A 103 -0.72 5.59 11.31
N LEU A 104 -0.30 4.32 11.21
CA LEU A 104 -0.93 3.23 11.94
C LEU A 104 -0.84 3.45 13.44
N ARG A 105 0.36 3.76 13.94
CA ARG A 105 0.60 4.02 15.37
C ARG A 105 -0.29 5.12 15.93
N LEU A 106 -0.52 6.18 15.17
CA LEU A 106 -1.36 7.32 15.56
C LEU A 106 -2.88 7.06 15.36
N GLY A 107 -3.27 5.95 14.73
CA GLY A 107 -4.67 5.71 14.35
C GLY A 107 -5.20 6.67 13.27
N LEU A 108 -4.31 7.22 12.45
CA LEU A 108 -4.61 8.19 11.40
C LEU A 108 -4.54 7.58 9.99
N LEU A 109 -4.35 6.28 9.89
CA LEU A 109 -4.25 5.60 8.61
C LEU A 109 -5.61 5.67 7.87
N ALA A 110 -5.59 6.18 6.64
CA ALA A 110 -6.74 6.05 5.74
C ALA A 110 -6.74 4.63 5.15
N GLU A 111 -7.58 3.77 5.67
CA GLU A 111 -7.62 2.37 5.29
C GLU A 111 -8.46 2.12 4.05
N GLY A 112 -7.96 1.24 3.19
CA GLY A 112 -8.67 0.62 2.10
C GLY A 112 -9.30 -0.70 2.54
N TYR A 113 -10.34 -1.12 1.82
CA TYR A 113 -10.98 -2.40 2.07
C TYR A 113 -10.15 -3.55 1.48
N ILE A 114 -9.83 -4.56 2.29
CA ILE A 114 -9.20 -5.79 1.83
C ILE A 114 -10.28 -6.71 1.27
N TYR A 115 -10.42 -6.72 -0.05
CA TYR A 115 -11.45 -7.55 -0.71
C TYR A 115 -11.17 -9.04 -0.51
N PRO A 116 -12.19 -9.85 -0.20
CA PRO A 116 -12.11 -11.29 -0.24
C PRO A 116 -11.59 -11.79 -1.59
N ARG A 117 -10.85 -12.89 -1.59
CA ARG A 117 -10.15 -13.40 -2.78
C ARG A 117 -11.09 -13.67 -3.96
N GLU A 118 -12.28 -14.20 -3.67
CA GLU A 118 -13.32 -14.51 -4.63
C GLU A 118 -13.94 -13.28 -5.32
N GLU A 119 -13.90 -12.11 -4.67
CA GLU A 119 -14.47 -10.88 -5.21
C GLU A 119 -13.48 -10.06 -6.05
N ARG A 120 -12.18 -10.36 -5.96
CA ARG A 120 -11.13 -9.55 -6.58
C ARG A 120 -11.20 -9.52 -8.10
N GLY A 121 -11.55 -10.64 -8.72
CA GLY A 121 -11.73 -10.72 -10.18
C GLY A 121 -12.82 -9.77 -10.68
N THR A 122 -13.96 -9.76 -10.03
CA THR A 122 -15.07 -8.84 -10.35
C THR A 122 -14.67 -7.39 -10.13
N ARG A 123 -14.04 -7.11 -8.98
CA ARG A 123 -13.50 -5.77 -8.67
C ARG A 123 -12.55 -5.26 -9.75
N ASP A 124 -11.60 -6.08 -10.16
CA ASP A 124 -10.58 -5.67 -11.12
C ASP A 124 -11.18 -5.43 -12.52
N LEU A 125 -12.14 -6.26 -12.94
CA LEU A 125 -12.90 -6.04 -14.16
C LEU A 125 -13.68 -4.72 -14.13
N LEU A 126 -14.36 -4.42 -13.04
CA LEU A 126 -15.13 -3.16 -12.88
C LEU A 126 -14.18 -1.94 -12.89
N ARG A 127 -13.04 -2.03 -12.24
CA ARG A 127 -12.02 -0.96 -12.27
C ARG A 127 -11.48 -0.76 -13.68
N ARG A 128 -11.19 -1.84 -14.39
CA ARG A 128 -10.71 -1.77 -15.79
C ARG A 128 -11.76 -1.17 -16.70
N ARG A 129 -13.02 -1.59 -16.58
CA ARG A 129 -14.13 -0.99 -17.31
C ARG A 129 -14.22 0.53 -17.05
N GLY A 130 -14.21 0.93 -15.80
CA GLY A 130 -14.24 2.36 -15.45
C GLY A 130 -13.07 3.16 -16.04
N GLN A 131 -11.87 2.59 -16.07
CA GLN A 131 -10.71 3.19 -16.71
C GLN A 131 -10.92 3.37 -18.22
N LEU A 132 -11.40 2.33 -18.92
CA LEU A 132 -11.66 2.38 -20.37
C LEU A 132 -12.75 3.40 -20.70
N VAL A 133 -13.81 3.48 -19.91
CA VAL A 133 -14.87 4.50 -20.10
C VAL A 133 -14.30 5.91 -19.99
N ARG A 134 -13.49 6.19 -18.97
CA ARG A 134 -12.85 7.51 -18.81
C ARG A 134 -11.90 7.83 -19.96
N GLN A 135 -11.11 6.89 -20.42
CA GLN A 135 -10.22 7.07 -21.58
C GLN A 135 -11.01 7.37 -22.85
N ASN A 136 -12.10 6.62 -23.10
CA ASN A 136 -12.98 6.85 -24.24
C ASN A 136 -13.60 8.26 -24.20
N THR A 137 -14.10 8.68 -23.04
CA THR A 137 -14.66 10.03 -22.87
C THR A 137 -13.60 11.10 -23.15
N ALA A 138 -12.39 10.95 -22.63
CA ALA A 138 -11.30 11.91 -22.88
C ALA A 138 -10.94 12.01 -24.38
N ASN A 139 -10.91 10.86 -25.08
CA ASN A 139 -10.64 10.82 -26.52
C ASN A 139 -11.75 11.51 -27.32
N LEU A 140 -13.02 11.24 -27.01
CA LEU A 140 -14.16 11.88 -27.66
C LEU A 140 -14.15 13.40 -27.47
N LEU A 141 -13.91 13.88 -26.24
CA LEU A 141 -13.79 15.32 -25.95
C LEU A 141 -12.61 15.96 -26.71
N SER A 142 -11.50 15.26 -26.81
CA SER A 142 -10.34 15.75 -27.60
C SER A 142 -10.68 15.91 -29.08
N ILE A 143 -11.36 14.93 -29.68
CA ILE A 143 -11.81 14.98 -31.08
C ILE A 143 -12.81 16.13 -31.29
N GLN A 144 -13.80 16.26 -30.40
CA GLN A 144 -14.78 17.36 -30.47
C GLN A 144 -14.10 18.73 -30.42
N ASN A 145 -13.13 18.89 -29.52
CA ASN A 145 -12.38 20.14 -29.40
C ASN A 145 -11.56 20.46 -30.67
N GLN A 146 -11.00 19.45 -31.33
CA GLN A 146 -10.30 19.66 -32.61
C GLN A 146 -11.24 20.09 -33.72
N VAL A 147 -12.41 19.43 -33.83
CA VAL A 147 -13.42 19.77 -34.83
C VAL A 147 -13.98 21.19 -34.62
N THR A 148 -14.17 21.61 -33.37
CA THR A 148 -14.69 22.92 -33.02
C THR A 148 -13.66 24.05 -33.35
N ARG A 149 -12.38 23.73 -33.41
CA ARG A 149 -11.31 24.71 -33.76
C ARG A 149 -11.06 24.84 -35.26
N ALA A 150 -11.56 23.92 -36.05
CA ALA A 150 -11.45 23.94 -37.52
C ALA A 150 -12.54 24.80 -38.13
#